data_34e5064272e5bc515ad3b5012567a28b
#
_entry.id   34e5064272e5bc515ad3b5012567a28b
#
_cell.length_a   1.000
_cell.length_b   1.000
_cell.length_c   1.000
_cell.angle_alpha   90.00
_cell.angle_beta   90.00
_cell.angle_gamma   90.00
#
_symmetry.space_group_name_H-M   'P 1'
#
loop_
_entity.id
_entity.type
_entity.pdbx_description
1 polymer ?
#
loop_
_entity_poly.entity_id
_entity_poly.type
_entity_poly.pdbx_seq_one_letter_code
_entity_poly.pdbx_strand_id
1 'polypeptide(L)'
;MKYVFIILIAALGACQGQKGASNKEVVITFGEAPNTALFKTDSFQVWGASLTKGNDGLYHMFYSRWPKALGSAWTTHSEIGHAVSRSPFGPFEHKDVALPPRGAQYWDGLCTHNPTIHKFGEKYYLYYMGNTGDGVNYSTPQKGKLNWVHRNNQRIGVAVADDPNGPWERMDVPLLDVSKDTTAIDALCVTNPSVTKGPDGKYLMVYKAVGKKRPGIAGGPVVHGVATSDSPTGPFKKYVEPIFTVEGSDFPAEDPSIFYYNGKYRAIVKDVRGDFTGIWNTLAYFESDNGIDWKLSANSLASKREINWKDKGIQEVELLERPQVYMEGGEPVAVLCAVKTTNEDGIEDLRNVQIPLVVSK
;
A
#
# COMPACT_ATOMS: atom_id res chain seq x y z
N MET A 1 16.44 -18.83 81.56
CA MET A 1 16.96 -18.75 80.16
C MET A 1 16.11 -19.65 79.31
N LYS A 2 15.23 -19.04 78.49
CA LYS A 2 14.35 -19.76 77.57
C LYS A 2 14.91 -19.56 76.16
N TYR A 3 15.28 -20.64 75.45
CA TYR A 3 15.75 -20.63 74.07
C TYR A 3 14.54 -20.70 73.19
N VAL A 4 14.38 -19.72 72.29
CA VAL A 4 13.40 -19.70 71.18
C VAL A 4 14.09 -20.22 69.93
N PHE A 5 13.63 -21.36 69.42
CA PHE A 5 14.02 -21.88 68.08
C PHE A 5 13.18 -21.21 67.04
N ILE A 6 13.82 -20.47 66.11
CA ILE A 6 13.20 -19.96 64.91
C ILE A 6 13.42 -21.00 63.80
N ILE A 7 12.32 -21.59 63.30
CA ILE A 7 12.32 -22.48 62.13
C ILE A 7 12.18 -21.59 60.89
N LEU A 8 13.23 -21.55 60.05
CA LEU A 8 13.19 -20.94 58.74
C LEU A 8 12.57 -21.93 57.74
N ILE A 9 11.37 -21.64 57.25
CA ILE A 9 10.75 -22.39 56.14
C ILE A 9 11.24 -21.77 54.86
N ALA A 10 12.11 -22.44 54.12
CA ALA A 10 12.50 -22.08 52.76
C ALA A 10 11.37 -22.49 51.76
N ALA A 11 10.66 -21.51 51.22
CA ALA A 11 9.72 -21.73 50.15
C ALA A 11 10.51 -21.90 48.82
N LEU A 12 10.59 -23.13 48.33
CA LEU A 12 11.04 -23.43 46.98
C LEU A 12 9.96 -22.97 45.99
N GLY A 13 10.12 -21.80 45.43
CA GLY A 13 9.33 -21.33 44.31
C GLY A 13 9.68 -22.13 43.06
N ALA A 14 8.78 -23.01 42.63
CA ALA A 14 8.87 -23.69 41.36
C ALA A 14 8.68 -22.64 40.25
N CYS A 15 9.75 -22.24 39.56
CA CYS A 15 9.69 -21.55 38.30
C CYS A 15 9.04 -22.54 37.27
N GLN A 16 7.72 -22.40 37.06
CA GLN A 16 7.10 -22.95 35.88
C GLN A 16 7.63 -22.17 34.68
N GLY A 17 8.56 -22.77 33.95
CA GLY A 17 8.97 -22.29 32.64
C GLY A 17 7.73 -22.21 31.73
N GLN A 18 7.36 -21.00 31.38
CA GLN A 18 6.46 -20.79 30.24
C GLN A 18 7.11 -21.48 29.03
N LYS A 19 6.51 -22.60 28.61
CA LYS A 19 6.81 -23.20 27.33
C LYS A 19 6.54 -22.10 26.30
N GLY A 20 7.62 -21.54 25.74
CA GLY A 20 7.54 -20.65 24.59
C GLY A 20 6.67 -21.33 23.53
N ALA A 21 5.54 -20.74 23.20
CA ALA A 21 4.77 -21.15 22.05
C ALA A 21 5.74 -21.16 20.86
N SER A 22 5.97 -22.31 20.27
CA SER A 22 6.66 -22.44 18.99
C SER A 22 5.86 -21.60 18.00
N ASN A 23 6.30 -20.37 17.73
CA ASN A 23 5.76 -19.58 16.64
C ASN A 23 6.09 -20.34 15.35
N LYS A 24 5.15 -21.16 14.90
CA LYS A 24 5.27 -21.78 13.60
C LYS A 24 5.43 -20.66 12.57
N GLU A 25 6.36 -20.84 11.65
CA GLU A 25 6.59 -19.91 10.56
C GLU A 25 5.29 -19.78 9.75
N VAL A 26 4.80 -18.55 9.61
CA VAL A 26 3.62 -18.27 8.80
C VAL A 26 4.07 -18.02 7.38
N VAL A 27 3.62 -18.85 6.47
CA VAL A 27 3.84 -18.69 5.02
C VAL A 27 2.54 -18.21 4.39
N ILE A 28 2.61 -17.10 3.64
CA ILE A 28 1.47 -16.55 2.88
C ILE A 28 1.83 -16.66 1.40
N THR A 29 0.97 -17.32 0.64
CA THR A 29 1.15 -17.52 -0.80
C THR A 29 -0.05 -17.00 -1.59
N PHE A 30 0.18 -16.66 -2.85
CA PHE A 30 -0.87 -16.28 -3.78
C PHE A 30 -1.58 -17.54 -4.28
N GLY A 31 -2.90 -17.57 -4.10
CA GLY A 31 -3.75 -18.67 -4.54
C GLY A 31 -4.26 -18.51 -5.96
N GLU A 32 -5.18 -19.38 -6.35
CA GLU A 32 -5.82 -19.35 -7.67
C GLU A 32 -6.89 -18.24 -7.73
N ALA A 33 -6.72 -17.30 -8.66
CA ALA A 33 -7.67 -16.22 -8.90
C ALA A 33 -8.88 -16.73 -9.68
N PRO A 34 -10.13 -16.51 -9.19
CA PRO A 34 -11.32 -16.82 -9.99
C PRO A 34 -11.42 -15.87 -11.19
N ASN A 35 -12.07 -16.30 -12.27
CA ASN A 35 -12.22 -15.49 -13.49
C ASN A 35 -12.95 -14.14 -13.26
N THR A 36 -13.73 -14.03 -12.19
CA THR A 36 -14.41 -12.80 -11.77
C THR A 36 -13.48 -11.78 -11.12
N ALA A 37 -12.27 -12.19 -10.74
CA ALA A 37 -11.30 -11.37 -10.01
C ALA A 37 -10.49 -10.43 -10.92
N LEU A 38 -11.11 -9.94 -11.97
CA LEU A 38 -10.52 -8.98 -12.89
C LEU A 38 -11.42 -7.76 -13.00
N PHE A 39 -10.85 -6.58 -12.73
CA PHE A 39 -11.55 -5.32 -12.89
C PHE A 39 -10.85 -4.43 -13.91
N LYS A 40 -11.59 -4.00 -14.92
CA LYS A 40 -11.17 -3.03 -15.94
C LYS A 40 -12.35 -2.21 -16.42
N THR A 41 -12.09 -1.11 -17.11
CA THR A 41 -13.12 -0.27 -17.74
C THR A 41 -12.75 0.01 -19.19
N ASP A 42 -13.73 0.35 -20.02
CA ASP A 42 -13.50 0.59 -21.45
C ASP A 42 -12.81 1.93 -21.73
N SER A 43 -13.23 2.99 -21.02
CA SER A 43 -12.80 4.37 -21.29
C SER A 43 -11.66 4.86 -20.39
N PHE A 44 -11.38 4.16 -19.29
CA PHE A 44 -10.37 4.55 -18.31
C PHE A 44 -9.31 3.48 -18.14
N GLN A 45 -8.07 3.89 -17.99
CA GLN A 45 -7.05 3.06 -17.36
C GLN A 45 -7.41 2.91 -15.88
N VAL A 46 -7.13 1.75 -15.29
CA VAL A 46 -7.36 1.46 -13.87
C VAL A 46 -6.08 0.96 -13.23
N TRP A 47 -5.80 1.39 -11.98
CA TRP A 47 -4.56 1.07 -11.29
C TRP A 47 -4.73 1.04 -9.79
N GLY A 48 -3.93 0.21 -9.09
CA GLY A 48 -3.68 0.32 -7.65
C GLY A 48 -4.93 0.31 -6.79
N ALA A 49 -5.74 -0.73 -6.86
CA ALA A 49 -6.96 -0.85 -6.05
C ALA A 49 -6.68 -1.25 -4.60
N SER A 50 -7.55 -0.80 -3.70
CA SER A 50 -7.62 -1.21 -2.30
C SER A 50 -9.08 -1.51 -1.92
N LEU A 51 -9.29 -2.42 -0.95
CA LEU A 51 -10.59 -3.03 -0.66
C LEU A 51 -10.99 -2.87 0.82
N THR A 52 -12.26 -2.61 1.06
CA THR A 52 -12.88 -2.70 2.39
C THR A 52 -14.27 -3.31 2.30
N LYS A 53 -14.77 -3.87 3.41
CA LYS A 53 -16.16 -4.31 3.51
C LYS A 53 -17.01 -3.23 4.17
N GLY A 54 -18.13 -2.89 3.56
CA GLY A 54 -19.11 -1.96 4.08
C GLY A 54 -20.03 -2.57 5.13
N ASN A 55 -20.73 -1.70 5.88
CA ASN A 55 -21.77 -2.13 6.80
C ASN A 55 -23.03 -2.65 6.05
N ASP A 56 -23.15 -2.33 4.76
CA ASP A 56 -24.17 -2.86 3.84
C ASP A 56 -23.89 -4.30 3.37
N GLY A 57 -22.75 -4.87 3.82
CA GLY A 57 -22.31 -6.22 3.47
C GLY A 57 -21.61 -6.32 2.12
N LEU A 58 -21.53 -5.23 1.37
CA LEU A 58 -20.79 -5.18 0.09
C LEU A 58 -19.29 -4.96 0.31
N TYR A 59 -18.52 -5.35 -0.70
CA TYR A 59 -17.12 -5.05 -0.81
C TYR A 59 -16.95 -3.81 -1.67
N HIS A 60 -16.26 -2.80 -1.13
CA HIS A 60 -16.02 -1.50 -1.74
C HIS A 60 -14.55 -1.41 -2.15
N MET A 61 -14.32 -1.30 -3.45
CA MET A 61 -13.00 -1.18 -4.04
C MET A 61 -12.76 0.26 -4.48
N PHE A 62 -11.68 0.86 -3.97
CA PHE A 62 -11.21 2.18 -4.39
C PHE A 62 -9.99 1.99 -5.27
N TYR A 63 -9.94 2.68 -6.41
CA TYR A 63 -8.91 2.48 -7.42
C TYR A 63 -8.60 3.77 -8.16
N SER A 64 -7.37 3.90 -8.62
CA SER A 64 -6.98 5.00 -9.49
C SER A 64 -7.52 4.80 -10.88
N ARG A 65 -8.02 5.87 -11.51
CA ARG A 65 -8.44 5.85 -12.90
C ARG A 65 -8.11 7.16 -13.61
N TRP A 66 -7.83 7.11 -14.89
CA TRP A 66 -7.64 8.26 -15.76
C TRP A 66 -8.04 7.92 -17.20
N PRO A 67 -8.44 8.90 -18.03
CA PRO A 67 -8.91 8.62 -19.40
C PRO A 67 -7.85 7.92 -20.24
N LYS A 68 -8.19 6.78 -20.87
CA LYS A 68 -7.30 6.05 -21.80
C LYS A 68 -6.83 6.94 -22.94
N ALA A 69 -7.69 7.83 -23.44
CA ALA A 69 -7.37 8.77 -24.53
C ALA A 69 -6.19 9.71 -24.21
N LEU A 70 -5.90 9.93 -22.93
CA LEU A 70 -4.78 10.78 -22.48
C LEU A 70 -3.47 10.01 -22.26
N GLY A 71 -3.45 8.69 -22.52
CA GLY A 71 -2.26 7.85 -22.38
C GLY A 71 -1.71 7.80 -20.95
N SER A 72 -0.43 8.13 -20.75
CA SER A 72 0.26 8.06 -19.45
C SER A 72 -0.04 9.24 -18.51
N ALA A 73 -1.26 9.80 -18.55
CA ALA A 73 -1.65 11.01 -17.82
C ALA A 73 -2.00 10.77 -16.34
N TRP A 74 -1.53 9.71 -15.72
CA TRP A 74 -1.87 9.36 -14.34
C TRP A 74 -1.43 10.41 -13.30
N THR A 75 -0.34 11.16 -13.56
CA THR A 75 0.12 12.22 -12.64
C THR A 75 -0.71 13.49 -12.73
N THR A 76 -1.46 13.69 -13.80
CA THR A 76 -2.19 14.93 -14.10
C THR A 76 -3.70 14.77 -14.06
N HIS A 77 -4.23 13.58 -14.37
CA HIS A 77 -5.68 13.35 -14.57
C HIS A 77 -6.23 12.16 -13.76
N SER A 78 -5.41 11.54 -12.92
CA SER A 78 -5.93 10.46 -12.08
C SER A 78 -6.91 10.98 -11.04
N GLU A 79 -7.99 10.23 -10.85
CA GLU A 79 -8.95 10.38 -9.78
C GLU A 79 -9.20 9.03 -9.11
N ILE A 80 -9.74 9.00 -7.90
CA ILE A 80 -10.08 7.76 -7.21
C ILE A 80 -11.53 7.40 -7.51
N GLY A 81 -11.70 6.34 -8.30
CA GLY A 81 -12.98 5.70 -8.56
C GLY A 81 -13.36 4.73 -7.46
N HIS A 82 -14.64 4.44 -7.38
CA HIS A 82 -15.24 3.51 -6.45
C HIS A 82 -16.05 2.46 -7.21
N ALA A 83 -15.89 1.20 -6.84
CA ALA A 83 -16.62 0.07 -7.39
C ALA A 83 -17.09 -0.85 -6.26
N VAL A 84 -18.16 -1.60 -6.50
CA VAL A 84 -18.78 -2.48 -5.50
C VAL A 84 -18.96 -3.90 -6.01
N SER A 85 -18.95 -4.87 -5.09
CA SER A 85 -19.20 -6.28 -5.36
C SER A 85 -19.80 -6.98 -4.13
N ARG A 86 -20.42 -8.13 -4.35
CA ARG A 86 -20.85 -9.05 -3.27
C ARG A 86 -19.75 -10.00 -2.81
N SER A 87 -18.62 -10.02 -3.49
CA SER A 87 -17.48 -10.90 -3.22
C SER A 87 -16.18 -10.09 -3.24
N PRO A 88 -15.18 -10.40 -2.39
CA PRO A 88 -13.86 -9.75 -2.45
C PRO A 88 -13.11 -10.05 -3.77
N PHE A 89 -13.58 -11.04 -4.51
CA PHE A 89 -13.02 -11.48 -5.80
C PHE A 89 -13.90 -11.10 -7.00
N GLY A 90 -14.76 -10.08 -6.83
CA GLY A 90 -15.61 -9.60 -7.89
C GLY A 90 -16.80 -10.53 -8.29
N PRO A 91 -17.46 -10.27 -9.43
CA PRO A 91 -17.17 -9.14 -10.30
C PRO A 91 -17.46 -7.79 -9.61
N PHE A 92 -16.60 -6.80 -9.86
CA PHE A 92 -16.81 -5.43 -9.38
C PHE A 92 -17.48 -4.59 -10.46
N GLU A 93 -18.42 -3.75 -10.03
CA GLU A 93 -19.10 -2.79 -10.90
C GLU A 93 -18.74 -1.37 -10.46
N HIS A 94 -18.32 -0.53 -11.42
CA HIS A 94 -18.07 0.89 -11.15
C HIS A 94 -19.35 1.56 -10.65
N LYS A 95 -19.24 2.30 -9.56
CA LYS A 95 -20.35 3.00 -8.95
C LYS A 95 -20.26 4.52 -9.16
N ASP A 96 -19.16 5.12 -8.71
CA ASP A 96 -18.97 6.58 -8.72
C ASP A 96 -17.48 6.96 -8.62
N VAL A 97 -17.21 8.25 -8.43
CA VAL A 97 -15.88 8.80 -8.14
C VAL A 97 -15.85 9.24 -6.69
N ALA A 98 -15.06 8.54 -5.88
CA ALA A 98 -14.94 8.84 -4.44
C ALA A 98 -14.22 10.18 -4.19
N LEU A 99 -13.12 10.42 -4.90
CA LEU A 99 -12.33 11.64 -4.75
C LEU A 99 -12.11 12.33 -6.11
N PRO A 100 -13.10 13.08 -6.62
CA PRO A 100 -12.96 13.84 -7.86
C PRO A 100 -11.99 15.02 -7.70
N PRO A 101 -11.44 15.57 -8.80
CA PRO A 101 -10.74 16.85 -8.77
C PRO A 101 -11.58 17.93 -8.08
N ARG A 102 -10.93 18.77 -7.24
CA ARG A 102 -11.62 19.83 -6.48
C ARG A 102 -11.11 21.24 -6.74
N GLY A 103 -10.24 21.41 -7.75
CA GLY A 103 -9.72 22.69 -8.22
C GLY A 103 -8.30 22.99 -7.72
N ALA A 104 -7.57 23.77 -8.52
CA ALA A 104 -6.15 24.05 -8.34
C ALA A 104 -5.80 24.87 -7.06
N GLN A 105 -6.80 25.40 -6.37
CA GLN A 105 -6.61 26.08 -5.08
C GLN A 105 -6.30 25.11 -3.93
N TYR A 106 -6.53 23.82 -4.10
CA TYR A 106 -6.22 22.78 -3.12
C TYR A 106 -4.94 22.04 -3.49
N TRP A 107 -4.21 21.56 -2.51
CA TRP A 107 -2.95 20.84 -2.71
C TRP A 107 -3.10 19.53 -3.52
N ASP A 108 -4.28 18.88 -3.46
CA ASP A 108 -4.67 17.64 -4.16
C ASP A 108 -5.75 17.93 -5.23
N GLY A 109 -5.84 19.16 -5.69
CA GLY A 109 -7.01 19.65 -6.42
C GLY A 109 -7.17 19.13 -7.83
N LEU A 110 -6.08 18.71 -8.49
CA LEU A 110 -6.12 18.23 -9.88
C LEU A 110 -5.96 16.73 -10.03
N CYS A 111 -5.30 16.06 -9.08
CA CYS A 111 -5.01 14.64 -9.18
C CYS A 111 -5.03 13.96 -7.83
N THR A 112 -5.76 12.83 -7.74
CA THR A 112 -5.72 11.87 -6.64
C THR A 112 -5.37 10.50 -7.18
N HIS A 113 -4.53 9.71 -6.48
CA HIS A 113 -4.00 8.45 -7.02
C HIS A 113 -3.58 7.50 -5.89
N ASN A 114 -3.42 6.20 -6.19
CA ASN A 114 -2.90 5.17 -5.30
C ASN A 114 -3.62 5.12 -3.94
N PRO A 115 -4.92 4.81 -3.93
CA PRO A 115 -5.71 4.72 -2.71
C PRO A 115 -5.29 3.54 -1.84
N THR A 116 -5.41 3.72 -0.52
CA THR A 116 -5.34 2.66 0.49
C THR A 116 -6.48 2.89 1.49
N ILE A 117 -7.47 2.01 1.50
CA ILE A 117 -8.67 2.13 2.35
C ILE A 117 -8.56 1.23 3.57
N HIS A 118 -8.94 1.76 4.73
CA HIS A 118 -9.09 1.01 5.97
C HIS A 118 -10.35 1.42 6.73
N LYS A 119 -10.93 0.45 7.44
CA LYS A 119 -11.91 0.72 8.49
C LYS A 119 -11.21 0.66 9.84
N PHE A 120 -11.17 1.78 10.58
CA PHE A 120 -10.66 1.84 11.94
C PHE A 120 -11.78 2.31 12.89
N GLY A 121 -12.20 1.44 13.78
CA GLY A 121 -13.42 1.66 14.56
C GLY A 121 -14.65 1.70 13.66
N GLU A 122 -15.45 2.75 13.78
CA GLU A 122 -16.69 2.91 12.99
C GLU A 122 -16.48 3.73 11.70
N LYS A 123 -15.28 4.30 11.47
CA LYS A 123 -15.01 5.18 10.33
C LYS A 123 -14.12 4.53 9.29
N TYR A 124 -14.25 5.03 8.06
CA TYR A 124 -13.43 4.64 6.91
C TYR A 124 -12.42 5.75 6.62
N TYR A 125 -11.17 5.33 6.35
CA TYR A 125 -10.02 6.21 6.11
C TYR A 125 -9.41 5.84 4.77
N LEU A 126 -9.59 6.70 3.80
CA LEU A 126 -9.05 6.55 2.46
C LEU A 126 -7.79 7.40 2.33
N TYR A 127 -6.63 6.76 2.50
CA TYR A 127 -5.33 7.40 2.27
C TYR A 127 -5.03 7.41 0.78
N TYR A 128 -4.43 8.49 0.32
CA TYR A 128 -4.16 8.68 -1.11
C TYR A 128 -2.96 9.59 -1.35
N MET A 129 -2.42 9.52 -2.55
CA MET A 129 -1.55 10.54 -3.09
C MET A 129 -2.38 11.59 -3.80
N GLY A 130 -2.06 12.87 -3.57
CA GLY A 130 -2.67 13.98 -4.28
C GLY A 130 -1.62 14.98 -4.78
N ASN A 131 -1.97 15.72 -5.82
CA ASN A 131 -1.19 16.87 -6.27
C ASN A 131 -2.04 17.87 -7.08
N THR A 132 -1.51 19.07 -7.21
CA THR A 132 -2.03 20.11 -8.12
C THR A 132 -0.98 20.51 -9.15
N GLY A 133 0.28 20.06 -8.96
CA GLY A 133 1.36 20.30 -9.90
C GLY A 133 1.63 21.78 -10.14
N ASP A 134 1.53 22.21 -11.39
CA ASP A 134 1.65 23.61 -11.83
C ASP A 134 0.29 24.33 -11.96
N GLY A 135 -0.79 23.69 -11.53
CA GLY A 135 -2.15 24.22 -11.65
C GLY A 135 -2.77 24.05 -13.04
N VAL A 136 -2.06 23.43 -13.97
CA VAL A 136 -2.53 23.26 -15.36
C VAL A 136 -3.24 21.93 -15.53
N ASN A 137 -4.43 21.98 -16.15
CA ASN A 137 -5.16 20.79 -16.56
C ASN A 137 -4.85 20.50 -18.03
N TYR A 138 -4.03 19.46 -18.27
CA TYR A 138 -3.55 19.10 -19.60
C TYR A 138 -4.64 18.36 -20.40
N SER A 139 -4.97 18.85 -21.58
CA SER A 139 -5.98 18.24 -22.48
C SER A 139 -5.39 17.35 -23.57
N THR A 140 -4.06 17.33 -23.72
CA THR A 140 -3.37 16.56 -24.77
C THR A 140 -2.80 15.23 -24.22
N PRO A 141 -2.76 14.17 -25.03
CA PRO A 141 -2.20 12.90 -24.63
C PRO A 141 -0.75 13.02 -24.13
N GLN A 142 -0.49 12.44 -22.95
CA GLN A 142 0.84 12.36 -22.34
C GLN A 142 1.56 11.09 -22.83
N LYS A 143 1.92 11.03 -24.11
CA LYS A 143 2.53 9.82 -24.73
C LYS A 143 3.86 9.48 -24.09
N GLY A 144 3.86 8.48 -23.20
CA GLY A 144 5.05 7.89 -22.59
C GLY A 144 5.91 8.86 -21.76
N LYS A 145 5.44 10.08 -21.48
CA LYS A 145 6.18 11.11 -20.75
C LYS A 145 5.52 11.39 -19.41
N LEU A 146 6.29 11.18 -18.34
CA LEU A 146 5.89 11.56 -17.00
C LEU A 146 5.93 13.09 -16.87
N ASN A 147 4.85 13.69 -16.36
CA ASN A 147 4.87 15.11 -15.97
C ASN A 147 5.61 15.25 -14.63
N TRP A 148 6.87 15.69 -14.69
CA TRP A 148 7.73 15.78 -13.53
C TRP A 148 7.30 16.85 -12.53
N VAL A 149 6.64 17.93 -12.95
CA VAL A 149 6.13 18.95 -12.03
C VAL A 149 5.03 18.35 -11.17
N HIS A 150 4.04 17.71 -11.77
CA HIS A 150 2.98 17.02 -11.05
C HIS A 150 3.52 15.86 -10.19
N ARG A 151 4.45 15.05 -10.73
CA ARG A 151 5.08 13.95 -9.96
C ARG A 151 5.79 14.46 -8.71
N ASN A 152 6.53 15.56 -8.79
CA ASN A 152 7.31 16.09 -7.68
C ASN A 152 6.45 16.83 -6.64
N ASN A 153 5.25 17.28 -7.04
CA ASN A 153 4.28 17.90 -6.14
C ASN A 153 3.35 16.91 -5.42
N GLN A 154 3.57 15.61 -5.56
CA GLN A 154 2.80 14.62 -4.84
C GLN A 154 3.00 14.75 -3.33
N ARG A 155 1.90 14.65 -2.59
CA ARG A 155 1.81 14.63 -1.13
C ARG A 155 0.80 13.55 -0.72
N ILE A 156 0.79 13.19 0.56
CA ILE A 156 -0.12 12.20 1.09
C ILE A 156 -1.26 12.88 1.85
N GLY A 157 -2.48 12.46 1.54
CA GLY A 157 -3.69 12.87 2.24
C GLY A 157 -4.46 11.70 2.82
N VAL A 158 -5.50 12.05 3.57
CA VAL A 158 -6.54 11.14 4.01
C VAL A 158 -7.90 11.80 3.85
N ALA A 159 -8.86 11.03 3.34
CA ALA A 159 -10.27 11.37 3.37
C ALA A 159 -10.98 10.45 4.36
N VAL A 160 -11.94 10.98 5.11
CA VAL A 160 -12.66 10.25 6.16
C VAL A 160 -14.14 10.23 5.85
N ALA A 161 -14.81 9.09 6.10
CA ALA A 161 -16.25 8.95 5.96
C ALA A 161 -16.80 7.99 7.03
N ASP A 162 -18.08 8.14 7.34
CA ASP A 162 -18.81 7.20 8.20
C ASP A 162 -19.31 5.97 7.42
N ASP A 163 -19.38 6.09 6.10
CA ASP A 163 -19.78 5.03 5.17
C ASP A 163 -18.84 4.99 3.96
N PRO A 164 -18.48 3.81 3.41
CA PRO A 164 -17.60 3.73 2.25
C PRO A 164 -18.20 4.33 0.97
N ASN A 165 -19.51 4.59 0.96
CA ASN A 165 -20.17 5.35 -0.10
C ASN A 165 -19.99 6.88 0.04
N GLY A 166 -19.33 7.34 1.11
CA GLY A 166 -19.16 8.75 1.41
C GLY A 166 -20.36 9.37 2.15
N PRO A 167 -20.46 10.69 2.24
CA PRO A 167 -19.51 11.64 1.64
C PRO A 167 -18.12 11.58 2.28
N TRP A 168 -17.09 11.82 1.47
CA TRP A 168 -15.69 11.83 1.89
C TRP A 168 -15.23 13.23 2.28
N GLU A 169 -14.81 13.42 3.52
CA GLU A 169 -14.22 14.65 4.03
C GLU A 169 -12.71 14.64 3.82
N ARG A 170 -12.18 15.54 2.98
CA ARG A 170 -10.75 15.69 2.71
C ARG A 170 -10.14 16.80 3.56
N MET A 171 -8.88 16.62 3.93
CA MET A 171 -8.09 17.68 4.58
C MET A 171 -7.63 18.74 3.56
N ASP A 172 -7.63 20.01 3.97
CA ASP A 172 -7.14 21.12 3.13
C ASP A 172 -5.62 21.28 3.17
N VAL A 173 -4.95 20.51 4.02
CA VAL A 173 -3.49 20.38 4.08
C VAL A 173 -3.10 18.91 3.95
N PRO A 174 -1.92 18.60 3.42
CA PRO A 174 -1.45 17.21 3.37
C PRO A 174 -1.36 16.59 4.78
N LEU A 175 -1.73 15.31 4.88
CA LEU A 175 -1.49 14.52 6.08
C LEU A 175 0.01 14.30 6.30
N LEU A 176 0.75 14.08 5.22
CA LEU A 176 2.21 13.98 5.23
C LEU A 176 2.78 14.81 4.07
N ASP A 177 3.59 15.79 4.41
CA ASP A 177 4.28 16.66 3.47
C ASP A 177 5.78 16.31 3.38
N VAL A 178 6.48 16.87 2.42
CA VAL A 178 7.94 16.75 2.28
C VAL A 178 8.66 17.37 3.48
N SER A 179 9.87 16.89 3.74
CA SER A 179 10.72 17.50 4.75
C SER A 179 11.20 18.89 4.29
N LYS A 180 11.29 19.81 5.24
CA LYS A 180 11.93 21.13 5.02
C LYS A 180 13.46 21.01 4.94
N ASP A 181 14.03 19.97 5.55
CA ASP A 181 15.44 19.63 5.40
C ASP A 181 15.69 19.08 4.00
N THR A 182 16.44 19.81 3.20
CA THR A 182 16.76 19.44 1.80
C THR A 182 17.65 18.20 1.67
N THR A 183 18.26 17.77 2.77
CA THR A 183 19.08 16.55 2.82
C THR A 183 18.28 15.29 3.19
N ALA A 184 17.03 15.46 3.62
CA ALA A 184 16.15 14.36 4.01
C ALA A 184 15.81 13.45 2.84
N ILE A 185 15.48 12.19 3.15
CA ILE A 185 15.11 11.18 2.15
C ILE A 185 13.85 11.56 1.35
N ASP A 186 13.01 12.41 1.89
CA ASP A 186 11.72 12.80 1.36
C ASP A 186 11.61 14.32 1.07
N ALA A 187 12.74 14.97 0.82
CA ALA A 187 12.80 16.39 0.57
C ALA A 187 12.11 16.84 -0.74
N LEU A 188 11.90 15.94 -1.70
CA LEU A 188 11.31 16.26 -3.00
C LEU A 188 9.84 15.83 -3.11
N CYS A 189 9.53 14.59 -2.71
CA CYS A 189 8.22 14.01 -2.94
C CYS A 189 7.91 12.95 -1.87
N VAL A 190 6.65 12.89 -1.43
CA VAL A 190 6.09 11.81 -0.61
C VAL A 190 4.83 11.29 -1.27
N THR A 191 4.69 9.95 -1.38
CA THR A 191 3.60 9.34 -2.13
C THR A 191 3.38 7.88 -1.72
N ASN A 192 2.37 7.21 -2.28
CA ASN A 192 2.07 5.78 -2.15
C ASN A 192 2.01 5.32 -0.68
N PRO A 193 1.07 5.87 0.12
CA PRO A 193 0.93 5.48 1.51
C PRO A 193 0.42 4.04 1.62
N SER A 194 0.96 3.31 2.59
CA SER A 194 0.38 2.07 3.11
C SER A 194 0.31 2.19 4.63
N VAL A 195 -0.85 1.94 5.22
CA VAL A 195 -1.10 2.17 6.63
C VAL A 195 -1.60 0.89 7.29
N THR A 196 -1.19 0.64 8.53
CA THR A 196 -1.77 -0.41 9.37
C THR A 196 -1.84 0.04 10.82
N LYS A 197 -2.72 -0.56 11.61
CA LYS A 197 -2.79 -0.35 13.04
C LYS A 197 -1.97 -1.42 13.76
N GLY A 198 -1.06 -1.02 14.63
CA GLY A 198 -0.24 -1.91 15.42
C GLY A 198 -0.95 -2.46 16.66
N PRO A 199 -0.34 -3.44 17.35
CA PRO A 199 -0.88 -4.05 18.56
C PRO A 199 -0.88 -3.08 19.75
N ASP A 200 -0.05 -2.05 19.70
CA ASP A 200 0.01 -0.94 20.68
C ASP A 200 -1.07 0.13 20.47
N GLY A 201 -1.91 -0.08 19.46
CA GLY A 201 -2.99 0.86 19.07
C GLY A 201 -2.54 2.00 18.18
N LYS A 202 -1.23 2.15 17.91
CA LYS A 202 -0.68 3.18 17.04
C LYS A 202 -0.87 2.84 15.56
N TYR A 203 -0.84 3.87 14.75
CA TYR A 203 -0.90 3.77 13.28
C TYR A 203 0.51 3.87 12.72
N LEU A 204 0.88 2.89 11.92
CA LEU A 204 2.13 2.82 11.18
C LEU A 204 1.84 3.14 9.71
N MET A 205 2.57 4.08 9.14
CA MET A 205 2.56 4.40 7.71
C MET A 205 3.94 4.11 7.13
N VAL A 206 3.97 3.34 6.05
CA VAL A 206 5.11 3.27 5.14
C VAL A 206 4.75 4.04 3.88
N TYR A 207 5.67 4.86 3.39
CA TYR A 207 5.44 5.73 2.25
C TYR A 207 6.66 5.80 1.34
N LYS A 208 6.44 6.01 0.05
CA LYS A 208 7.51 6.27 -0.92
C LYS A 208 8.04 7.68 -0.71
N ALA A 209 9.34 7.79 -0.56
CA ALA A 209 10.08 9.00 -0.31
C ALA A 209 11.07 9.25 -1.45
N VAL A 210 11.17 10.49 -1.91
CA VAL A 210 12.13 10.90 -2.93
C VAL A 210 12.97 12.07 -2.43
N GLY A 211 14.27 11.86 -2.36
CA GLY A 211 15.24 12.87 -1.93
C GLY A 211 15.69 13.80 -3.06
N LYS A 212 16.52 14.78 -2.69
CA LYS A 212 17.17 15.74 -3.61
C LYS A 212 18.66 15.50 -3.79
N LYS A 213 19.19 14.36 -3.32
CA LYS A 213 20.63 14.07 -3.37
C LYS A 213 21.14 13.78 -4.79
N ARG A 214 20.26 13.41 -5.72
CA ARG A 214 20.60 13.22 -7.14
C ARG A 214 20.27 14.48 -7.93
N PRO A 215 21.15 14.88 -8.86
CA PRO A 215 20.89 16.02 -9.73
C PRO A 215 19.77 15.69 -10.73
N GLY A 216 19.13 16.77 -11.25
CA GLY A 216 18.07 16.67 -12.23
C GLY A 216 16.66 16.62 -11.64
N ILE A 217 15.67 16.74 -12.52
CA ILE A 217 14.27 16.92 -12.14
C ILE A 217 13.67 15.67 -11.45
N ALA A 218 14.19 14.50 -11.74
CA ALA A 218 13.72 13.25 -11.13
C ALA A 218 14.05 13.16 -9.63
N GLY A 219 15.13 13.83 -9.20
CA GLY A 219 15.65 13.71 -7.84
C GLY A 219 16.13 12.29 -7.51
N GLY A 220 16.15 11.95 -6.25
CA GLY A 220 16.53 10.62 -5.73
C GLY A 220 17.49 10.72 -4.55
N PRO A 221 17.82 9.59 -3.89
CA PRO A 221 17.31 8.25 -4.17
C PRO A 221 15.79 8.14 -3.94
N VAL A 222 15.16 7.10 -4.53
CA VAL A 222 13.78 6.70 -4.28
C VAL A 222 13.80 5.56 -3.27
N VAL A 223 13.31 5.83 -2.08
CA VAL A 223 13.31 4.90 -0.94
C VAL A 223 11.96 4.88 -0.25
N HIS A 224 11.84 4.17 0.85
CA HIS A 224 10.63 4.18 1.68
C HIS A 224 10.94 4.72 3.07
N GLY A 225 10.07 5.61 3.55
CA GLY A 225 10.10 6.14 4.91
C GLY A 225 9.03 5.47 5.76
N VAL A 226 9.24 5.57 7.08
CA VAL A 226 8.29 5.14 8.11
C VAL A 226 7.80 6.35 8.87
N ALA A 227 6.52 6.38 9.21
CA ALA A 227 5.95 7.36 10.13
C ALA A 227 4.90 6.71 11.04
N THR A 228 4.78 7.20 12.28
CA THR A 228 3.82 6.69 13.27
C THR A 228 2.94 7.79 13.83
N SER A 229 1.72 7.44 14.25
CA SER A 229 0.77 8.36 14.87
C SER A 229 -0.10 7.64 15.88
N ASP A 230 -0.62 8.37 16.86
CA ASP A 230 -1.65 7.91 17.80
C ASP A 230 -3.08 8.05 17.18
N SER A 231 -3.20 8.75 16.05
CA SER A 231 -4.48 8.94 15.33
C SER A 231 -4.35 8.56 13.85
N PRO A 232 -5.40 7.99 13.23
CA PRO A 232 -5.40 7.69 11.79
C PRO A 232 -5.31 8.94 10.90
N THR A 233 -5.66 10.10 11.45
CA THR A 233 -5.56 11.41 10.77
C THR A 233 -4.34 12.21 11.21
N GLY A 234 -3.37 11.58 11.86
CA GLY A 234 -2.12 12.23 12.26
C GLY A 234 -2.21 13.06 13.55
N PRO A 235 -1.20 13.87 13.84
CA PRO A 235 0.01 14.03 13.03
C PRO A 235 0.92 12.79 13.03
N PHE A 236 1.50 12.49 11.88
CA PHE A 236 2.46 11.40 11.73
C PHE A 236 3.88 11.88 12.00
N LYS A 237 4.59 11.22 12.93
CA LYS A 237 6.00 11.46 13.23
C LYS A 237 6.86 10.56 12.34
N LYS A 238 7.66 11.17 11.46
CA LYS A 238 8.59 10.49 10.56
C LYS A 238 9.80 9.96 11.28
N TYR A 239 10.29 8.81 10.82
CA TYR A 239 11.62 8.27 11.14
C TYR A 239 12.62 8.73 10.09
N VAL A 240 13.87 8.87 10.48
CA VAL A 240 14.93 9.42 9.61
C VAL A 240 15.45 8.38 8.62
N GLU A 241 15.62 7.15 9.10
CA GLU A 241 16.25 6.10 8.32
C GLU A 241 15.26 5.49 7.32
N PRO A 242 15.69 5.28 6.07
CA PRO A 242 14.89 4.60 5.07
C PRO A 242 14.85 3.10 5.32
N ILE A 243 13.79 2.46 4.82
CA ILE A 243 13.61 1.00 4.85
C ILE A 243 13.63 0.43 3.42
N PHE A 244 13.71 -0.91 3.31
CA PHE A 244 13.78 -1.66 2.04
C PHE A 244 14.91 -1.16 1.13
N THR A 245 16.08 -0.95 1.72
CA THR A 245 17.26 -0.42 1.03
C THR A 245 18.23 -1.52 0.65
N VAL A 246 18.98 -1.28 -0.42
CA VAL A 246 20.11 -2.10 -0.86
C VAL A 246 21.28 -1.16 -1.17
N GLU A 247 22.48 -1.47 -0.68
CA GLU A 247 23.67 -0.67 -0.91
C GLU A 247 23.93 -0.55 -2.42
N GLY A 248 24.15 0.68 -2.88
CA GLY A 248 24.40 0.98 -4.30
C GLY A 248 23.13 1.02 -5.17
N SER A 249 21.94 0.72 -4.64
CA SER A 249 20.68 0.81 -5.38
C SER A 249 19.93 2.10 -5.03
N ASP A 250 19.60 2.90 -6.05
CA ASP A 250 18.85 4.15 -5.88
C ASP A 250 17.33 3.96 -5.89
N PHE A 251 16.85 2.80 -6.31
CA PHE A 251 15.44 2.47 -6.39
C PHE A 251 15.24 0.95 -6.31
N PRO A 252 15.51 0.31 -5.15
CA PRO A 252 15.41 -1.14 -5.00
C PRO A 252 13.96 -1.62 -4.85
N ALA A 253 13.11 -0.83 -4.22
CA ALA A 253 11.75 -1.21 -3.83
C ALA A 253 10.70 -0.19 -4.26
N GLU A 254 9.45 -0.66 -4.49
CA GLU A 254 8.30 0.21 -4.78
C GLU A 254 7.01 -0.38 -4.18
N ASP A 255 6.04 0.49 -3.91
CA ASP A 255 4.65 0.16 -3.58
C ASP A 255 4.44 -0.89 -2.47
N PRO A 256 4.97 -0.68 -1.27
CA PRO A 256 4.75 -1.60 -0.16
C PRO A 256 3.28 -1.64 0.26
N SER A 257 2.78 -2.85 0.53
CA SER A 257 1.54 -3.08 1.27
C SER A 257 1.89 -3.65 2.62
N ILE A 258 1.66 -2.89 3.70
CA ILE A 258 1.94 -3.32 5.06
C ILE A 258 0.67 -3.78 5.78
N PHE A 259 0.81 -4.81 6.63
CA PHE A 259 -0.28 -5.29 7.49
C PHE A 259 0.30 -5.95 8.75
N TYR A 260 -0.49 -5.99 9.82
CA TYR A 260 -0.11 -6.69 11.05
C TYR A 260 -0.83 -8.02 11.11
N TYR A 261 -0.08 -9.10 11.24
CA TYR A 261 -0.64 -10.45 11.28
C TYR A 261 0.25 -11.41 12.06
N ASN A 262 -0.37 -12.21 12.95
CA ASN A 262 0.27 -13.25 13.75
C ASN A 262 1.52 -12.74 14.49
N GLY A 263 1.39 -11.61 15.20
CA GLY A 263 2.42 -11.05 16.07
C GLY A 263 3.52 -10.28 15.37
N LYS A 264 3.47 -10.09 14.04
CA LYS A 264 4.46 -9.35 13.25
C LYS A 264 3.82 -8.35 12.30
N TYR A 265 4.53 -7.28 12.03
CA TYR A 265 4.29 -6.47 10.84
C TYR A 265 4.87 -7.20 9.63
N ARG A 266 4.13 -7.19 8.54
CA ARG A 266 4.47 -7.85 7.27
C ARG A 266 4.30 -6.89 6.12
N ALA A 267 5.09 -7.06 5.08
CA ALA A 267 4.99 -6.25 3.87
C ALA A 267 5.15 -7.10 2.61
N ILE A 268 4.32 -6.83 1.61
CA ILE A 268 4.54 -7.25 0.22
C ILE A 268 5.00 -6.01 -0.53
N VAL A 269 6.17 -6.08 -1.16
CA VAL A 269 6.87 -4.94 -1.74
C VAL A 269 7.31 -5.30 -3.16
N LYS A 270 7.12 -4.40 -4.13
CA LYS A 270 7.70 -4.60 -5.46
C LYS A 270 9.22 -4.54 -5.39
N ASP A 271 9.87 -5.61 -5.82
CA ASP A 271 11.32 -5.70 -6.04
C ASP A 271 11.64 -5.18 -7.44
N VAL A 272 12.05 -3.93 -7.54
CA VAL A 272 12.19 -3.25 -8.83
C VAL A 272 13.28 -3.84 -9.70
N ARG A 273 14.37 -4.29 -9.08
CA ARG A 273 15.58 -4.73 -9.80
C ARG A 273 15.92 -6.19 -9.58
N GLY A 274 15.21 -6.89 -8.68
CA GLY A 274 15.56 -8.23 -8.24
C GLY A 274 16.60 -8.23 -7.13
N ASP A 275 16.79 -7.11 -6.46
CA ASP A 275 17.78 -6.94 -5.39
C ASP A 275 17.45 -7.81 -4.16
N PHE A 276 16.18 -8.18 -3.96
CA PHE A 276 15.70 -8.97 -2.81
C PHE A 276 15.39 -10.43 -3.16
N THR A 277 14.86 -10.67 -4.35
CA THR A 277 14.38 -12.01 -4.75
C THR A 277 15.28 -12.69 -5.76
N GLY A 278 16.25 -11.98 -6.32
CA GLY A 278 17.08 -12.46 -7.44
C GLY A 278 16.37 -12.41 -8.80
N ILE A 279 15.11 -11.95 -8.86
CA ILE A 279 14.30 -11.91 -10.08
C ILE A 279 13.73 -10.50 -10.28
N TRP A 280 14.04 -9.91 -11.41
CA TRP A 280 13.61 -8.56 -11.78
C TRP A 280 12.09 -8.38 -11.76
N ASN A 281 11.64 -7.28 -11.16
CA ASN A 281 10.25 -6.82 -11.18
C ASN A 281 9.23 -7.86 -10.63
N THR A 282 9.53 -8.42 -9.45
CA THR A 282 8.69 -9.35 -8.71
C THR A 282 8.13 -8.71 -7.45
N LEU A 283 7.36 -9.46 -6.67
CA LEU A 283 6.92 -9.05 -5.35
C LEU A 283 7.74 -9.78 -4.28
N ALA A 284 8.36 -9.02 -3.39
CA ALA A 284 9.16 -9.51 -2.27
C ALA A 284 8.38 -9.45 -0.96
N TYR A 285 8.72 -10.35 -0.02
CA TYR A 285 8.10 -10.48 1.28
C TYR A 285 9.04 -10.04 2.41
N PHE A 286 8.57 -9.11 3.25
CA PHE A 286 9.33 -8.59 4.40
C PHE A 286 8.55 -8.77 5.71
N GLU A 287 9.29 -8.83 6.82
CA GLU A 287 8.74 -8.90 8.18
C GLU A 287 9.45 -7.93 9.12
N SER A 288 8.73 -7.49 10.16
CA SER A 288 9.27 -6.66 11.23
C SER A 288 8.54 -6.95 12.55
N ASP A 289 9.27 -6.93 13.66
CA ASP A 289 8.68 -7.07 14.99
C ASP A 289 8.12 -5.74 15.52
N ASN A 290 8.62 -4.59 15.03
CA ASN A 290 8.28 -3.26 15.54
C ASN A 290 7.75 -2.29 14.47
N GLY A 291 7.69 -2.72 13.18
CA GLY A 291 7.26 -1.89 12.05
C GLY A 291 8.31 -0.87 11.55
N ILE A 292 9.50 -0.84 12.17
CA ILE A 292 10.60 0.09 11.84
C ILE A 292 11.77 -0.69 11.26
N ASP A 293 12.18 -1.76 11.94
CA ASP A 293 13.30 -2.61 11.52
C ASP A 293 12.78 -3.76 10.67
N TRP A 294 12.87 -3.60 9.34
CA TRP A 294 12.35 -4.57 8.39
C TRP A 294 13.45 -5.52 7.91
N LYS A 295 13.10 -6.79 7.81
CA LYS A 295 13.98 -7.85 7.30
C LYS A 295 13.30 -8.59 6.16
N LEU A 296 14.09 -8.98 5.18
CA LEU A 296 13.62 -9.88 4.13
C LEU A 296 13.19 -11.20 4.76
N SER A 297 12.00 -11.69 4.41
CA SER A 297 11.50 -12.99 4.90
C SER A 297 12.37 -14.13 4.37
N ALA A 298 12.44 -15.24 5.11
CA ALA A 298 13.09 -16.46 4.64
C ALA A 298 12.50 -16.94 3.30
N ASN A 299 11.19 -16.77 3.12
CA ASN A 299 10.49 -16.98 1.86
C ASN A 299 10.34 -15.62 1.13
N SER A 300 11.45 -15.08 0.60
CA SER A 300 11.51 -13.73 0.08
C SER A 300 10.63 -13.45 -1.14
N LEU A 301 10.37 -14.44 -1.99
CA LEU A 301 9.56 -14.29 -3.20
C LEU A 301 8.07 -14.46 -2.86
N ALA A 302 7.30 -13.36 -2.86
CA ALA A 302 5.85 -13.40 -2.68
C ALA A 302 5.13 -13.81 -3.97
N SER A 303 5.53 -13.23 -5.11
CA SER A 303 4.98 -13.60 -6.43
C SER A 303 5.93 -13.17 -7.56
N LYS A 304 5.92 -13.94 -8.63
CA LYS A 304 6.45 -13.50 -9.93
C LYS A 304 5.41 -12.62 -10.64
N ARG A 305 5.74 -12.16 -11.87
CA ARG A 305 4.82 -11.44 -12.75
C ARG A 305 3.87 -12.42 -13.44
N GLU A 306 3.07 -13.12 -12.64
CA GLU A 306 2.14 -14.15 -13.12
C GLU A 306 0.87 -14.16 -12.28
N ILE A 307 -0.24 -14.56 -12.91
CA ILE A 307 -1.52 -14.78 -12.26
C ILE A 307 -1.90 -16.23 -12.50
N ASN A 308 -2.11 -17.00 -11.44
CA ASN A 308 -2.65 -18.35 -11.54
C ASN A 308 -4.18 -18.28 -11.55
N TRP A 309 -4.77 -18.46 -12.71
CA TRP A 309 -6.22 -18.46 -12.88
C TRP A 309 -6.79 -19.85 -12.66
N LYS A 310 -7.88 -19.94 -11.90
CA LYS A 310 -8.54 -21.21 -11.54
C LYS A 310 -8.84 -22.11 -12.76
N ASP A 311 -9.29 -21.49 -13.87
CA ASP A 311 -9.77 -22.25 -15.04
C ASP A 311 -8.84 -22.12 -16.26
N LYS A 312 -7.81 -21.26 -16.21
CA LYS A 312 -6.94 -20.93 -17.35
C LYS A 312 -5.47 -21.24 -17.09
N GLY A 313 -5.13 -21.61 -15.84
CA GLY A 313 -3.75 -21.81 -15.44
C GLY A 313 -2.97 -20.50 -15.31
N ILE A 314 -1.65 -20.58 -15.43
CA ILE A 314 -0.74 -19.45 -15.23
C ILE A 314 -0.72 -18.55 -16.45
N GLN A 315 -0.95 -17.26 -16.22
CA GLN A 315 -0.79 -16.18 -17.20
C GLN A 315 0.39 -15.30 -16.77
N GLU A 316 1.42 -15.21 -17.58
CA GLU A 316 2.46 -14.21 -17.43
C GLU A 316 1.92 -12.82 -17.81
N VAL A 317 2.38 -11.78 -17.07
CA VAL A 317 2.01 -10.39 -17.30
C VAL A 317 3.26 -9.51 -17.35
N GLU A 318 3.16 -8.34 -17.99
CA GLU A 318 4.30 -7.41 -18.06
C GLU A 318 4.59 -6.79 -16.70
N LEU A 319 3.54 -6.38 -15.98
CA LEU A 319 3.63 -5.82 -14.65
C LEU A 319 2.58 -6.47 -13.75
N LEU A 320 3.01 -6.81 -12.52
CA LEU A 320 2.17 -7.14 -11.38
C LEU A 320 2.67 -6.29 -10.23
N GLU A 321 1.97 -5.20 -9.94
CA GLU A 321 2.47 -4.13 -9.08
C GLU A 321 1.42 -3.63 -8.11
N ARG A 322 1.82 -2.70 -7.24
CA ARG A 322 0.94 -2.03 -6.28
C ARG A 322 0.10 -3.02 -5.48
N PRO A 323 0.73 -4.02 -4.82
CA PRO A 323 -0.02 -4.95 -3.99
C PRO A 323 -0.77 -4.18 -2.89
N GLN A 324 -2.00 -4.61 -2.58
CA GLN A 324 -2.77 -4.13 -1.44
C GLN A 324 -3.42 -5.33 -0.76
N VAL A 325 -2.97 -5.66 0.44
CA VAL A 325 -3.52 -6.80 1.20
C VAL A 325 -4.84 -6.39 1.83
N TYR A 326 -5.87 -7.17 1.57
CA TYR A 326 -7.16 -7.05 2.22
C TYR A 326 -7.24 -8.04 3.39
N MET A 327 -7.56 -7.48 4.57
CA MET A 327 -7.74 -8.22 5.81
C MET A 327 -9.22 -8.31 6.15
N GLU A 328 -9.72 -9.50 6.47
CA GLU A 328 -11.07 -9.71 6.97
C GLU A 328 -11.06 -10.62 8.20
N GLY A 329 -11.71 -10.20 9.27
CA GLY A 329 -11.72 -10.97 10.52
C GLY A 329 -10.34 -11.17 11.16
N GLY A 330 -9.36 -10.31 10.84
CA GLY A 330 -7.97 -10.42 11.31
C GLY A 330 -7.08 -11.35 10.46
N GLU A 331 -7.61 -11.94 9.41
CA GLU A 331 -6.86 -12.83 8.49
C GLU A 331 -6.61 -12.13 7.13
N PRO A 332 -5.45 -12.35 6.49
CA PRO A 332 -5.21 -11.89 5.13
C PRO A 332 -5.99 -12.75 4.13
N VAL A 333 -6.94 -12.14 3.42
CA VAL A 333 -7.90 -12.84 2.53
C VAL A 333 -7.53 -12.72 1.07
N ALA A 334 -7.12 -11.52 0.66
CA ALA A 334 -6.81 -11.23 -0.73
C ALA A 334 -5.66 -10.24 -0.85
N VAL A 335 -4.96 -10.29 -1.97
CA VAL A 335 -4.09 -9.20 -2.42
C VAL A 335 -4.64 -8.66 -3.74
N LEU A 336 -4.82 -7.35 -3.79
CA LEU A 336 -5.18 -6.64 -5.00
C LEU A 336 -3.90 -6.16 -5.67
N CYS A 337 -3.75 -6.40 -6.95
CA CYS A 337 -2.60 -5.92 -7.72
C CYS A 337 -3.04 -5.17 -8.97
N ALA A 338 -2.27 -4.16 -9.34
CA ALA A 338 -2.34 -3.55 -10.65
C ALA A 338 -1.61 -4.43 -11.66
N VAL A 339 -2.19 -4.60 -12.83
CA VAL A 339 -1.66 -5.46 -13.89
C VAL A 339 -1.56 -4.67 -15.19
N LYS A 340 -0.45 -4.84 -15.88
CA LYS A 340 -0.27 -4.37 -17.25
C LYS A 340 -0.06 -5.56 -18.17
N THR A 341 -0.76 -5.51 -19.30
CA THR A 341 -0.50 -6.34 -20.49
C THR A 341 -0.57 -5.46 -21.73
N THR A 342 0.14 -5.83 -22.78
CA THR A 342 0.06 -5.18 -24.07
C THR A 342 -0.41 -6.22 -25.09
N ASN A 343 -1.40 -5.88 -25.91
CA ASN A 343 -1.88 -6.77 -26.97
C ASN A 343 -0.96 -6.75 -28.19
N GLU A 344 -1.26 -7.59 -29.20
CA GLU A 344 -0.46 -7.70 -30.43
C GLU A 344 -0.42 -6.39 -31.23
N ASP A 345 -1.42 -5.53 -31.08
CA ASP A 345 -1.48 -4.19 -31.71
C ASP A 345 -0.69 -3.13 -30.94
N GLY A 346 -0.02 -3.50 -29.83
CA GLY A 346 0.74 -2.58 -28.98
C GLY A 346 -0.14 -1.72 -28.06
N ILE A 347 -1.41 -2.09 -27.87
CA ILE A 347 -2.35 -1.37 -27.00
C ILE A 347 -2.14 -1.88 -25.55
N GLU A 348 -1.74 -0.95 -24.66
CA GLU A 348 -1.62 -1.22 -23.23
C GLU A 348 -3.01 -1.34 -22.59
N ASP A 349 -3.21 -2.38 -21.80
CA ASP A 349 -4.38 -2.59 -20.96
C ASP A 349 -3.97 -2.66 -19.50
N LEU A 350 -4.42 -1.67 -18.73
CA LEU A 350 -4.20 -1.58 -17.29
C LEU A 350 -5.47 -2.00 -16.56
N ARG A 351 -5.31 -2.90 -15.61
CA ARG A 351 -6.41 -3.51 -14.87
C ARG A 351 -6.01 -3.83 -13.43
N ASN A 352 -6.98 -4.14 -12.59
CA ASN A 352 -6.75 -4.67 -11.24
C ASN A 352 -7.17 -6.14 -11.18
N VAL A 353 -6.42 -6.93 -10.42
CA VAL A 353 -6.75 -8.33 -10.11
C VAL A 353 -6.81 -8.52 -8.60
N GLN A 354 -7.75 -9.36 -8.13
CA GLN A 354 -7.93 -9.72 -6.74
C GLN A 354 -7.55 -11.19 -6.56
N ILE A 355 -6.36 -11.44 -6.02
CA ILE A 355 -5.79 -12.79 -5.87
C ILE A 355 -6.04 -13.28 -4.44
N PRO A 356 -6.63 -14.47 -4.24
CA PRO A 356 -6.75 -15.07 -2.91
C PRO A 356 -5.39 -15.25 -2.25
N LEU A 357 -5.33 -15.02 -0.94
CA LEU A 357 -4.17 -15.36 -0.12
C LEU A 357 -4.40 -16.68 0.61
N VAL A 358 -3.41 -17.57 0.58
CA VAL A 358 -3.41 -18.84 1.29
C VAL A 358 -2.40 -18.77 2.42
N VAL A 359 -2.87 -18.99 3.65
CA VAL A 359 -2.03 -18.96 4.86
C VAL A 359 -1.77 -20.38 5.34
N SER A 360 -0.50 -20.74 5.46
CA SER A 360 -0.03 -21.99 6.08
C SER A 360 0.68 -21.69 7.40
N LYS A 361 0.36 -22.46 8.46
CA LYS A 361 0.92 -22.32 9.82
C LYS A 361 1.67 -23.57 10.23
#